data_44028595f13782ec49b5cb41202d7eb0
#
_entry.id   44028595f13782ec49b5cb41202d7eb0
#
_cell.length_a   1.000
_cell.length_b   1.000
_cell.length_c   1.000
_cell.angle_alpha   90.00
_cell.angle_beta   90.00
_cell.angle_gamma   90.00
#
_symmetry.space_group_name_H-M   'P 1'
#
loop_
_entity.id
_entity.type
_entity.pdbx_description
1 polymer ?
#
loop_
_entity_poly.entity_id
_entity_poly.type
_entity_poly.pdbx_seq_one_letter_code
_entity_poly.pdbx_strand_id
1 'polypeptide(L)'
;MEKQTVEWKREWKDEFLKEIAGFANADGGIILIGVDDNGKPIGVNDPKSTMKKISDTVANKLALYPSIQVDEENNVISITVEKSEIPVDLNGRFYIRSGNTVHEAKGREYDRIVSKRLNISWIDQPVEGIDESDLDAKALEYFVKRAMVAERISETSLSKPTGELLTKLGLKVGNSVTRAGVLLFHPAPEDIITCSFSKIGMFDGSEILYQDLIGGPLVTRLDRILEVMSTKYLIRPITYEGMTRIDNWPYPYDSLRECLLNALIHNDYSSFNPVQIRMWENRMMISDSGGLPEGWTLERLICEHKSEPPNPHIAYTFFIMGFIENWGRGIERIIDGYSGQIERKVRFDATRSYFEVKLDAVITLEDVHPKTPVPLKRMDSDKETLLLEYMDHQTGHSINEILEMLGRTSKASVSREFIRPLLSKQFIEYTIPDKPTSRNQRYRTTENGRRYLSERKG
;
A
#
# COMPACT_ATOMS: atom_id res chain seq x y z
N MET A 1 -20.79 9.40 30.95
CA MET A 1 -19.39 9.38 30.46
C MET A 1 -19.28 10.28 29.26
N GLU A 2 -18.35 11.21 29.26
CA GLU A 2 -17.99 11.99 28.08
C GLU A 2 -17.63 11.07 26.93
N LYS A 3 -18.08 11.42 25.73
CA LYS A 3 -17.87 10.65 24.50
C LYS A 3 -17.02 11.49 23.54
N GLN A 4 -16.52 10.88 22.48
CA GLN A 4 -15.75 11.58 21.43
C GLN A 4 -16.47 12.83 20.89
N THR A 5 -17.81 12.85 20.91
CA THR A 5 -18.63 13.93 20.36
C THR A 5 -19.36 14.77 21.42
N VAL A 6 -19.13 14.55 22.71
CA VAL A 6 -19.81 15.28 23.79
C VAL A 6 -18.84 15.62 24.90
N GLU A 7 -18.87 16.89 25.32
CA GLU A 7 -18.04 17.42 26.41
C GLU A 7 -18.93 18.13 27.42
N TRP A 8 -18.69 17.96 28.73
CA TRP A 8 -19.44 18.58 29.83
C TRP A 8 -18.57 19.57 30.57
N LYS A 9 -19.15 20.75 30.89
CA LYS A 9 -18.45 21.80 31.65
C LYS A 9 -19.40 22.41 32.64
N ARG A 10 -18.93 22.66 33.85
CA ARG A 10 -19.73 23.25 34.93
C ARG A 10 -20.03 24.72 34.68
N GLU A 11 -19.09 25.47 34.13
CA GLU A 11 -19.17 26.89 33.82
C GLU A 11 -18.38 27.19 32.54
N TRP A 12 -18.64 28.33 31.91
CA TRP A 12 -17.87 28.76 30.75
C TRP A 12 -16.51 29.35 31.15
N LYS A 13 -15.45 28.91 30.49
CA LYS A 13 -14.12 29.50 30.52
C LYS A 13 -13.56 29.64 29.11
N ASP A 14 -12.83 30.72 28.85
CA ASP A 14 -12.23 30.98 27.52
C ASP A 14 -11.22 29.90 27.10
N GLU A 15 -10.67 29.14 28.07
CA GLU A 15 -9.81 27.99 27.77
C GLU A 15 -10.49 26.87 26.98
N PHE A 16 -11.83 26.82 27.00
CA PHE A 16 -12.62 25.82 26.25
C PHE A 16 -12.74 26.15 24.76
N LEU A 17 -12.20 27.27 24.30
CA LEU A 17 -12.03 27.55 22.88
C LEU A 17 -11.19 26.49 22.17
N LYS A 18 -10.22 25.87 22.87
CA LYS A 18 -9.45 24.75 22.33
C LYS A 18 -10.32 23.51 22.09
N GLU A 19 -11.33 23.26 22.92
CA GLU A 19 -12.29 22.17 22.73
C GLU A 19 -13.15 22.43 21.47
N ILE A 20 -13.63 23.68 21.32
CA ILE A 20 -14.40 24.08 20.12
C ILE A 20 -13.53 23.93 18.86
N ALA A 21 -12.30 24.43 18.88
CA ALA A 21 -11.37 24.25 17.75
C ALA A 21 -11.08 22.76 17.49
N GLY A 22 -10.91 21.96 18.56
CA GLY A 22 -10.70 20.52 18.48
C GLY A 22 -11.86 19.77 17.85
N PHE A 23 -13.10 20.12 18.18
CA PHE A 23 -14.31 19.58 17.54
C PHE A 23 -14.41 20.00 16.07
N ALA A 24 -14.21 21.29 15.77
CA ALA A 24 -14.27 21.81 14.40
C ALA A 24 -13.22 21.14 13.49
N ASN A 25 -12.05 20.82 14.01
CA ASN A 25 -10.96 20.17 13.27
C ASN A 25 -11.09 18.63 13.20
N ALA A 26 -12.02 18.04 13.94
CA ALA A 26 -12.30 16.59 13.94
C ALA A 26 -13.65 16.28 13.27
N ASP A 27 -14.56 15.67 14.00
CA ASP A 27 -15.86 15.22 13.46
C ASP A 27 -17.04 16.07 13.93
N GLY A 28 -16.76 17.25 14.53
CA GLY A 28 -17.76 18.04 15.20
C GLY A 28 -18.12 17.49 16.58
N GLY A 29 -19.07 18.15 17.26
CA GLY A 29 -19.53 17.70 18.57
C GLY A 29 -20.36 18.73 19.33
N ILE A 30 -20.69 18.40 20.58
CA ILE A 30 -21.51 19.22 21.44
C ILE A 30 -20.79 19.48 22.75
N ILE A 31 -20.75 20.74 23.19
CA ILE A 31 -20.29 21.14 24.52
C ILE A 31 -21.50 21.57 25.32
N LEU A 32 -21.68 20.97 26.48
CA LEU A 32 -22.75 21.34 27.43
C LEU A 32 -22.14 22.12 28.61
N ILE A 33 -22.59 23.36 28.79
CA ILE A 33 -22.16 24.23 29.90
C ILE A 33 -23.28 24.28 30.94
N GLY A 34 -22.95 24.10 32.21
CA GLY A 34 -23.87 23.93 33.30
C GLY A 34 -24.17 22.46 33.64
N VAL A 35 -23.22 21.56 33.30
CA VAL A 35 -23.34 20.13 33.57
C VAL A 35 -22.12 19.67 34.39
N ASP A 36 -22.35 18.85 35.41
CA ASP A 36 -21.26 18.30 36.22
C ASP A 36 -20.60 17.06 35.55
N ASP A 37 -19.49 16.57 36.15
CA ASP A 37 -18.72 15.43 35.62
C ASP A 37 -19.49 14.09 35.57
N ASN A 38 -20.68 14.04 36.21
CA ASN A 38 -21.57 12.89 36.18
C ASN A 38 -22.68 13.01 35.12
N GLY A 39 -22.69 14.14 34.38
CA GLY A 39 -23.73 14.44 33.39
C GLY A 39 -25.01 15.02 33.99
N LYS A 40 -25.00 15.46 35.26
CA LYS A 40 -26.13 16.03 35.94
C LYS A 40 -26.19 17.54 35.66
N PRO A 41 -27.33 18.08 35.22
CA PRO A 41 -27.53 19.53 35.09
C PRO A 41 -27.38 20.23 36.43
N ILE A 42 -26.51 21.24 36.48
CA ILE A 42 -26.35 22.15 37.64
C ILE A 42 -26.72 23.58 37.31
N GLY A 43 -26.90 23.87 36.01
CA GLY A 43 -27.25 25.18 35.51
C GLY A 43 -26.17 26.22 35.51
N VAL A 44 -26.34 27.30 34.76
CA VAL A 44 -25.43 28.47 34.69
C VAL A 44 -26.20 29.69 35.24
N ASN A 45 -25.47 30.54 35.97
CA ASN A 45 -26.00 31.84 36.34
C ASN A 45 -26.10 32.74 35.08
N ASP A 46 -27.24 33.35 34.82
CA ASP A 46 -27.55 34.18 33.66
C ASP A 46 -27.16 33.53 32.31
N PRO A 47 -27.94 32.52 31.88
CA PRO A 47 -27.63 31.79 30.64
C PRO A 47 -27.63 32.69 29.39
N LYS A 48 -28.47 33.69 29.33
CA LYS A 48 -28.59 34.60 28.16
C LYS A 48 -27.36 35.49 28.00
N SER A 49 -26.85 36.07 29.10
CA SER A 49 -25.62 36.84 29.09
C SER A 49 -24.39 35.96 28.77
N THR A 50 -24.32 34.74 29.37
CA THR A 50 -23.26 33.76 29.11
C THR A 50 -23.28 33.30 27.66
N MET A 51 -24.43 33.00 27.07
CA MET A 51 -24.57 32.64 25.65
C MET A 51 -24.03 33.72 24.72
N LYS A 52 -24.38 34.99 24.98
CA LYS A 52 -23.85 36.13 24.21
C LYS A 52 -22.36 36.22 24.30
N LYS A 53 -21.76 36.10 25.51
CA LYS A 53 -20.33 36.12 25.73
C LYS A 53 -19.65 34.99 24.97
N ILE A 54 -20.19 33.76 25.00
CA ILE A 54 -19.67 32.61 24.25
C ILE A 54 -19.68 32.91 22.76
N SER A 55 -20.80 33.34 22.21
CA SER A 55 -20.95 33.67 20.80
C SER A 55 -19.91 34.69 20.33
N ASP A 56 -19.80 35.80 21.05
CA ASP A 56 -18.88 36.89 20.73
C ASP A 56 -17.43 36.41 20.80
N THR A 57 -17.09 35.61 21.83
CA THR A 57 -15.71 35.11 22.02
C THR A 57 -15.33 34.10 20.95
N VAL A 58 -16.23 33.17 20.61
CA VAL A 58 -16.00 32.17 19.57
C VAL A 58 -15.86 32.82 18.21
N ALA A 59 -16.74 33.74 17.85
CA ALA A 59 -16.69 34.47 16.59
C ALA A 59 -15.37 35.25 16.44
N ASN A 60 -14.97 35.97 17.49
CA ASN A 60 -13.77 36.83 17.43
C ASN A 60 -12.44 36.04 17.45
N LYS A 61 -12.39 34.90 18.16
CA LYS A 61 -11.11 34.16 18.34
C LYS A 61 -10.95 32.96 17.41
N LEU A 62 -12.04 32.38 16.95
CA LEU A 62 -12.00 31.17 16.11
C LEU A 62 -12.60 31.41 14.72
N ALA A 63 -13.25 32.55 14.47
CA ALA A 63 -14.02 32.83 13.25
C ALA A 63 -15.07 31.72 12.95
N LEU A 64 -15.66 31.15 14.02
CA LEU A 64 -16.69 30.12 13.94
C LEU A 64 -18.03 30.67 14.44
N TYR A 65 -19.12 30.13 13.93
CA TYR A 65 -20.51 30.49 14.29
C TYR A 65 -21.28 29.21 14.65
N PRO A 66 -20.95 28.56 15.79
CA PRO A 66 -21.68 27.35 16.20
C PRO A 66 -23.10 27.62 16.58
N SER A 67 -23.97 26.63 16.49
CA SER A 67 -25.32 26.74 17.02
C SER A 67 -25.30 26.69 18.54
N ILE A 68 -25.81 27.75 19.20
CA ILE A 68 -25.83 27.84 20.65
C ILE A 68 -27.29 27.92 21.09
N GLN A 69 -27.71 26.99 21.96
CA GLN A 69 -29.07 26.91 22.48
C GLN A 69 -29.04 26.88 24.01
N VAL A 70 -30.10 27.41 24.64
CA VAL A 70 -30.28 27.40 26.08
C VAL A 70 -31.49 26.52 26.40
N ASP A 71 -31.26 25.51 27.24
CA ASP A 71 -32.33 24.78 27.93
C ASP A 71 -32.81 25.64 29.11
N GLU A 72 -33.96 26.26 28.98
CA GLU A 72 -34.51 27.18 29.99
C GLU A 72 -34.96 26.46 31.26
N GLU A 73 -35.27 25.14 31.20
CA GLU A 73 -35.69 24.39 32.38
C GLU A 73 -34.51 24.10 33.32
N ASN A 74 -33.37 23.75 32.75
CA ASN A 74 -32.17 23.35 33.51
C ASN A 74 -31.09 24.43 33.52
N ASN A 75 -31.29 25.55 32.83
CA ASN A 75 -30.27 26.60 32.62
C ASN A 75 -28.94 26.08 32.06
N VAL A 76 -29.00 25.10 31.13
CA VAL A 76 -27.84 24.51 30.46
C VAL A 76 -27.69 25.12 29.07
N ILE A 77 -26.46 25.44 28.70
CA ILE A 77 -26.14 25.96 27.35
C ILE A 77 -25.54 24.84 26.54
N SER A 78 -26.11 24.55 25.37
CA SER A 78 -25.59 23.59 24.39
C SER A 78 -24.93 24.36 23.25
N ILE A 79 -23.66 24.05 22.97
CA ILE A 79 -22.87 24.56 21.85
C ILE A 79 -22.66 23.42 20.88
N THR A 80 -23.31 23.44 19.73
CA THR A 80 -23.14 22.45 18.67
C THR A 80 -22.10 22.98 17.67
N VAL A 81 -21.00 22.28 17.56
CA VAL A 81 -19.90 22.61 16.67
C VAL A 81 -19.91 21.62 15.51
N GLU A 82 -20.04 22.10 14.29
CA GLU A 82 -19.93 21.29 13.08
C GLU A 82 -18.47 21.12 12.68
N LYS A 83 -18.17 20.05 11.94
CA LYS A 83 -16.86 19.85 11.33
C LYS A 83 -16.58 20.96 10.33
N SER A 84 -15.44 21.64 10.46
CA SER A 84 -15.02 22.69 9.55
C SER A 84 -14.30 22.13 8.33
N GLU A 85 -14.66 22.64 7.15
CA GLU A 85 -13.92 22.32 5.92
C GLU A 85 -12.53 22.93 5.94
N ILE A 86 -12.38 24.13 6.53
CA ILE A 86 -11.10 24.82 6.69
C ILE A 86 -10.64 24.66 8.13
N PRO A 87 -9.42 24.19 8.36
CA PRO A 87 -8.88 24.04 9.72
C PRO A 87 -8.90 25.34 10.52
N VAL A 88 -9.34 25.21 11.76
CA VAL A 88 -9.52 26.32 12.71
C VAL A 88 -8.34 26.37 13.66
N ASP A 89 -7.69 27.53 13.75
CA ASP A 89 -6.63 27.79 14.73
C ASP A 89 -7.14 28.64 15.88
N LEU A 90 -6.52 28.46 17.05
CA LEU A 90 -6.64 29.36 18.19
C LEU A 90 -5.24 29.96 18.45
N ASN A 91 -5.09 31.26 18.16
CA ASN A 91 -3.82 32.00 18.32
C ASN A 91 -2.63 31.33 17.58
N GLY A 92 -2.85 30.87 16.33
CA GLY A 92 -1.85 30.22 15.50
C GLY A 92 -1.57 28.74 15.87
N ARG A 93 -2.32 28.15 16.80
CA ARG A 93 -2.20 26.73 17.19
C ARG A 93 -3.44 25.96 16.76
N PHE A 94 -3.21 24.78 16.20
CA PHE A 94 -4.27 23.86 15.84
C PHE A 94 -4.48 22.84 16.95
N TYR A 95 -5.75 22.58 17.26
CA TYR A 95 -6.16 21.59 18.25
C TYR A 95 -6.98 20.51 17.56
N ILE A 96 -6.78 19.25 17.95
CA ILE A 96 -7.52 18.09 17.44
C ILE A 96 -8.06 17.30 18.61
N ARG A 97 -9.28 16.81 18.46
CA ARG A 97 -9.88 15.90 19.42
C ARG A 97 -9.62 14.45 19.04
N SER A 98 -9.09 13.68 20.00
CA SER A 98 -8.89 12.23 19.90
C SER A 98 -9.50 11.58 21.14
N GLY A 99 -10.55 10.77 20.93
CA GLY A 99 -11.34 10.24 22.04
C GLY A 99 -12.05 11.35 22.82
N ASN A 100 -11.77 11.42 24.13
CA ASN A 100 -12.33 12.44 25.05
C ASN A 100 -11.33 13.55 25.39
N THR A 101 -10.21 13.65 24.70
CA THR A 101 -9.15 14.65 24.98
C THR A 101 -8.86 15.50 23.76
N VAL A 102 -8.47 16.75 24.00
CA VAL A 102 -7.99 17.68 22.98
C VAL A 102 -6.50 17.86 23.09
N HIS A 103 -5.80 17.72 21.97
CA HIS A 103 -4.36 17.86 21.87
C HIS A 103 -3.97 18.96 20.88
N GLU A 104 -2.88 19.65 21.15
CA GLU A 104 -2.26 20.54 20.18
C GLU A 104 -1.61 19.69 19.07
N ALA A 105 -1.96 19.98 17.82
CA ALA A 105 -1.37 19.32 16.66
C ALA A 105 0.11 19.67 16.55
N LYS A 106 0.98 18.67 16.43
CA LYS A 106 2.43 18.82 16.29
C LYS A 106 2.96 17.89 15.20
N GLY A 107 4.15 18.22 14.66
CA GLY A 107 4.80 17.41 13.63
C GLY A 107 3.89 17.21 12.42
N ARG A 108 3.78 15.98 11.96
CA ARG A 108 2.99 15.63 10.77
C ARG A 108 1.54 16.05 10.80
N GLU A 109 0.91 15.98 11.96
CA GLU A 109 -0.50 16.36 12.08
C GLU A 109 -0.66 17.87 11.89
N TYR A 110 0.28 18.65 12.40
CA TYR A 110 0.35 20.09 12.13
C TYR A 110 0.54 20.36 10.63
N ASP A 111 1.50 19.70 9.99
CA ASP A 111 1.78 19.86 8.56
C ASP A 111 0.55 19.52 7.71
N ARG A 112 -0.16 18.44 8.04
CA ARG A 112 -1.38 18.02 7.37
C ARG A 112 -2.50 19.08 7.49
N ILE A 113 -2.67 19.64 8.67
CA ILE A 113 -3.67 20.68 8.94
C ILE A 113 -3.34 21.96 8.19
N VAL A 114 -2.08 22.40 8.25
CA VAL A 114 -1.62 23.62 7.54
C VAL A 114 -1.76 23.45 6.03
N SER A 115 -1.38 22.31 5.50
CA SER A 115 -1.54 21.99 4.07
C SER A 115 -3.01 22.08 3.65
N LYS A 116 -3.92 21.51 4.44
CA LYS A 116 -5.36 21.58 4.19
C LYS A 116 -5.88 23.03 4.24
N ARG A 117 -5.40 23.83 5.20
CA ARG A 117 -5.79 25.24 5.33
C ARG A 117 -5.32 26.09 4.15
N LEU A 118 -4.11 25.84 3.68
CA LEU A 118 -3.52 26.55 2.54
C LEU A 118 -3.99 25.97 1.19
N ASN A 119 -4.79 24.90 1.21
CA ASN A 119 -5.16 24.12 0.04
C ASN A 119 -3.94 23.68 -0.80
N ILE A 120 -2.80 23.43 -0.11
CA ILE A 120 -1.57 22.94 -0.70
C ILE A 120 -1.39 21.50 -0.25
N SER A 121 -1.39 20.58 -1.20
CA SER A 121 -1.12 19.17 -0.92
C SER A 121 0.31 19.00 -0.36
N TRP A 122 0.55 18.03 0.51
CA TRP A 122 1.88 17.70 1.02
C TRP A 122 2.89 17.49 -0.10
N ILE A 123 2.45 16.87 -1.19
CA ILE A 123 3.28 16.56 -2.35
C ILE A 123 3.73 17.82 -3.12
N ASP A 124 2.96 18.91 -3.03
CA ASP A 124 3.19 20.17 -3.76
C ASP A 124 4.06 21.16 -2.97
N GLN A 125 4.40 20.83 -1.73
CA GLN A 125 5.25 21.70 -0.91
C GLN A 125 6.69 21.70 -1.44
N PRO A 126 7.32 22.88 -1.54
CA PRO A 126 8.73 22.99 -1.93
C PRO A 126 9.65 22.34 -0.88
N VAL A 127 10.73 21.74 -1.35
CA VAL A 127 11.79 21.19 -0.50
C VAL A 127 12.91 22.21 -0.38
N GLU A 128 13.19 22.62 0.85
CA GLU A 128 14.25 23.60 1.13
C GLU A 128 15.61 23.04 0.71
N GLY A 129 16.40 23.86 0.00
CA GLY A 129 17.75 23.50 -0.43
C GLY A 129 17.83 22.61 -1.66
N ILE A 130 16.70 22.26 -2.28
CA ILE A 130 16.66 21.48 -3.53
C ILE A 130 16.17 22.35 -4.68
N ASP A 131 16.98 22.47 -5.72
CA ASP A 131 16.67 23.19 -6.94
C ASP A 131 16.79 22.31 -8.19
N GLU A 132 16.63 22.90 -9.37
CA GLU A 132 16.66 22.15 -10.64
C GLU A 132 18.03 21.53 -10.97
N SER A 133 19.12 21.98 -10.37
CA SER A 133 20.47 21.43 -10.59
C SER A 133 20.68 20.08 -9.85
N ASP A 134 19.85 19.81 -8.83
CA ASP A 134 19.88 18.56 -8.06
C ASP A 134 19.14 17.40 -8.77
N LEU A 135 18.44 17.72 -9.87
CA LEU A 135 17.63 16.72 -10.59
C LEU A 135 18.47 15.90 -11.55
N ASP A 136 18.10 14.63 -11.74
CA ASP A 136 18.76 13.70 -12.67
C ASP A 136 18.49 14.08 -14.13
N ALA A 137 19.54 14.52 -14.82
CA ALA A 137 19.47 14.89 -16.22
C ALA A 137 18.97 13.75 -17.13
N LYS A 138 19.28 12.48 -16.79
CA LYS A 138 18.80 11.31 -17.56
C LYS A 138 17.31 11.08 -17.34
N ALA A 139 16.81 11.30 -16.14
CA ALA A 139 15.39 11.21 -15.84
C ALA A 139 14.59 12.30 -16.56
N LEU A 140 15.12 13.52 -16.61
CA LEU A 140 14.55 14.63 -17.38
C LEU A 140 14.55 14.34 -18.89
N GLU A 141 15.67 13.85 -19.42
CA GLU A 141 15.77 13.44 -20.84
C GLU A 141 14.78 12.31 -21.17
N TYR A 142 14.66 11.32 -20.29
CA TYR A 142 13.67 10.23 -20.43
C TYR A 142 12.24 10.78 -20.48
N PHE A 143 11.88 11.68 -19.55
CA PHE A 143 10.59 12.35 -19.53
C PHE A 143 10.32 13.08 -20.86
N VAL A 144 11.26 13.92 -21.32
CA VAL A 144 11.10 14.69 -22.56
C VAL A 144 10.90 13.78 -23.76
N LYS A 145 11.72 12.72 -23.90
CA LYS A 145 11.58 11.74 -24.99
C LYS A 145 10.20 11.07 -24.99
N ARG A 146 9.72 10.65 -23.81
CA ARG A 146 8.39 10.03 -23.68
C ARG A 146 7.26 11.01 -23.99
N ALA A 147 7.37 12.25 -23.49
CA ALA A 147 6.39 13.30 -23.70
C ALA A 147 6.29 13.71 -25.19
N MET A 148 7.41 13.75 -25.90
CA MET A 148 7.44 13.99 -27.37
C MET A 148 6.68 12.90 -28.12
N VAL A 149 6.90 11.64 -27.79
CA VAL A 149 6.22 10.50 -28.45
C VAL A 149 4.72 10.50 -28.15
N ALA A 150 4.33 10.91 -26.93
CA ALA A 150 2.93 10.93 -26.52
C ALA A 150 2.13 12.12 -27.10
N GLU A 151 2.79 13.18 -27.55
CA GLU A 151 2.20 14.39 -28.15
C GLU A 151 1.12 15.08 -27.28
N ARG A 152 1.19 14.89 -25.93
CA ARG A 152 0.19 15.44 -24.99
C ARG A 152 0.58 16.81 -24.41
N ILE A 153 1.74 17.33 -24.78
CA ILE A 153 2.23 18.66 -24.44
C ILE A 153 2.94 19.24 -25.66
N SER A 154 2.88 20.56 -25.84
CA SER A 154 3.51 21.19 -26.99
C SER A 154 5.03 21.07 -26.95
N GLU A 155 5.65 20.84 -28.11
CA GLU A 155 7.09 20.77 -28.28
C GLU A 155 7.80 22.04 -27.79
N THR A 156 7.19 23.22 -28.03
CA THR A 156 7.68 24.50 -27.50
C THR A 156 7.74 24.56 -25.97
N SER A 157 6.93 23.76 -25.26
CA SER A 157 6.98 23.67 -23.81
C SER A 157 8.10 22.74 -23.34
N LEU A 158 8.35 21.65 -24.08
CA LEU A 158 9.42 20.69 -23.77
C LEU A 158 10.82 21.27 -24.07
N SER A 159 10.91 22.24 -25.02
CA SER A 159 12.16 22.93 -25.39
C SER A 159 12.54 24.06 -24.43
N LYS A 160 11.73 24.34 -23.40
CA LYS A 160 12.04 25.39 -22.43
C LYS A 160 13.16 24.97 -21.47
N PRO A 161 13.85 25.94 -20.83
CA PRO A 161 14.76 25.66 -19.73
C PRO A 161 14.08 24.81 -18.65
N THR A 162 14.83 23.93 -18.01
CA THR A 162 14.31 22.98 -17.01
C THR A 162 13.44 23.66 -15.95
N GLY A 163 13.88 24.78 -15.39
CA GLY A 163 13.13 25.51 -14.37
C GLY A 163 11.77 26.02 -14.84
N GLU A 164 11.65 26.47 -16.09
CA GLU A 164 10.37 26.91 -16.67
C GLU A 164 9.44 25.71 -16.94
N LEU A 165 10.01 24.60 -17.41
CA LEU A 165 9.26 23.36 -17.62
C LEU A 165 8.70 22.83 -16.29
N LEU A 166 9.52 22.76 -15.27
CA LEU A 166 9.10 22.33 -13.92
C LEU A 166 8.01 23.24 -13.34
N THR A 167 8.16 24.56 -13.51
CA THR A 167 7.13 25.53 -13.07
C THR A 167 5.81 25.29 -13.81
N LYS A 168 5.84 25.06 -15.12
CA LYS A 168 4.64 24.74 -15.92
C LYS A 168 3.97 23.43 -15.47
N LEU A 169 4.74 22.45 -15.04
CA LEU A 169 4.24 21.17 -14.51
C LEU A 169 3.77 21.25 -13.06
N GLY A 170 3.92 22.40 -12.38
CA GLY A 170 3.61 22.55 -10.95
C GLY A 170 4.61 21.86 -10.02
N LEU A 171 5.83 21.61 -10.51
CA LEU A 171 6.88 20.87 -9.79
C LEU A 171 7.96 21.78 -9.19
N LYS A 172 7.79 23.11 -9.31
CA LYS A 172 8.71 24.13 -8.78
C LYS A 172 7.93 25.33 -8.28
N VAL A 173 8.30 25.84 -7.12
CA VAL A 173 7.76 27.08 -6.51
C VAL A 173 8.93 28.00 -6.17
N GLY A 174 8.98 29.18 -6.78
CA GLY A 174 10.15 30.04 -6.67
C GLY A 174 11.41 29.35 -7.21
N ASN A 175 12.44 29.22 -6.36
CA ASN A 175 13.67 28.52 -6.72
C ASN A 175 13.69 27.04 -6.27
N SER A 176 12.75 26.64 -5.44
CA SER A 176 12.76 25.29 -4.85
C SER A 176 11.88 24.31 -5.64
N VAL A 177 12.35 23.07 -5.77
CA VAL A 177 11.59 21.95 -6.34
C VAL A 177 10.60 21.43 -5.31
N THR A 178 9.38 21.09 -5.74
CA THR A 178 8.36 20.48 -4.86
C THR A 178 8.69 19.03 -4.55
N ARG A 179 8.07 18.44 -3.51
CA ARG A 179 8.21 17.00 -3.22
C ARG A 179 7.82 16.13 -4.42
N ALA A 180 6.80 16.53 -5.18
CA ALA A 180 6.45 15.86 -6.43
C ALA A 180 7.61 15.89 -7.45
N GLY A 181 8.27 17.05 -7.62
CA GLY A 181 9.43 17.19 -8.50
C GLY A 181 10.61 16.35 -8.04
N VAL A 182 10.88 16.31 -6.72
CA VAL A 182 11.90 15.45 -6.11
C VAL A 182 11.61 13.98 -6.38
N LEU A 183 10.40 13.51 -6.11
CA LEU A 183 10.00 12.12 -6.38
C LEU A 183 10.16 11.75 -7.86
N LEU A 184 9.76 12.64 -8.74
CA LEU A 184 9.78 12.37 -10.20
C LEU A 184 11.18 12.34 -10.78
N PHE A 185 12.07 13.25 -10.34
CA PHE A 185 13.32 13.54 -11.07
C PHE A 185 14.61 13.54 -10.23
N HIS A 186 14.56 13.51 -8.88
CA HIS A 186 15.78 13.45 -8.09
C HIS A 186 16.46 12.08 -8.24
N PRO A 187 17.81 11.98 -8.32
CA PRO A 187 18.52 10.72 -8.50
C PRO A 187 18.31 9.73 -7.34
N ALA A 188 18.13 10.24 -6.12
CA ALA A 188 17.88 9.46 -4.91
C ALA A 188 16.77 10.11 -4.06
N PRO A 189 15.49 10.09 -4.51
CA PRO A 189 14.40 10.73 -3.77
C PRO A 189 14.17 10.11 -2.38
N GLU A 190 14.58 8.85 -2.16
CA GLU A 190 14.50 8.13 -0.90
C GLU A 190 15.40 8.70 0.21
N ASP A 191 16.44 9.44 -0.15
CA ASP A 191 17.32 10.14 0.81
C ASP A 191 16.64 11.40 1.39
N ILE A 192 15.68 11.97 0.64
CA ILE A 192 14.94 13.18 1.01
C ILE A 192 13.56 12.82 1.55
N ILE A 193 12.86 11.91 0.87
CA ILE A 193 11.50 11.47 1.20
C ILE A 193 11.56 10.00 1.63
N THR A 194 11.52 9.79 2.93
CA THR A 194 11.61 8.46 3.54
C THR A 194 10.58 7.50 2.94
N CYS A 195 11.01 6.26 2.64
CA CYS A 195 10.17 5.21 2.07
C CYS A 195 9.59 5.51 0.68
N SER A 196 10.17 6.45 -0.08
CA SER A 196 9.77 6.70 -1.47
C SER A 196 10.23 5.62 -2.48
N PHE A 197 10.99 4.62 -2.03
CA PHE A 197 11.35 3.44 -2.84
C PHE A 197 10.18 2.47 -3.01
N SER A 198 10.30 1.52 -3.95
CA SER A 198 9.40 0.37 -4.06
C SER A 198 10.10 -0.89 -3.53
N LYS A 199 9.37 -1.71 -2.79
CA LYS A 199 9.88 -2.95 -2.22
C LYS A 199 9.30 -4.16 -2.95
N ILE A 200 10.17 -5.05 -3.43
CA ILE A 200 9.75 -6.30 -4.05
C ILE A 200 10.33 -7.47 -3.26
N GLY A 201 9.52 -8.52 -3.03
CA GLY A 201 9.95 -9.70 -2.30
C GLY A 201 9.34 -10.98 -2.88
N MET A 202 10.14 -12.06 -2.89
CA MET A 202 9.69 -13.41 -3.19
C MET A 202 9.44 -14.18 -1.91
N PHE A 203 8.31 -14.87 -1.84
CA PHE A 203 7.86 -15.59 -0.65
C PHE A 203 7.60 -17.07 -0.95
N ASP A 204 7.87 -17.93 0.04
CA ASP A 204 7.35 -19.29 0.13
C ASP A 204 6.49 -19.38 1.39
N GLY A 205 5.18 -19.48 1.21
CA GLY A 205 4.24 -19.32 2.32
C GLY A 205 4.36 -17.92 2.97
N SER A 206 4.83 -17.86 4.22
CA SER A 206 5.12 -16.64 4.96
C SER A 206 6.61 -16.28 5.03
N GLU A 207 7.49 -17.13 4.53
CA GLU A 207 8.94 -16.93 4.56
C GLU A 207 9.39 -16.06 3.38
N ILE A 208 10.24 -15.06 3.65
CA ILE A 208 10.86 -14.23 2.61
C ILE A 208 12.08 -14.98 2.09
N LEU A 209 12.06 -15.35 0.81
CA LEU A 209 13.21 -16.00 0.17
C LEU A 209 14.30 -14.99 -0.18
N TYR A 210 13.89 -13.88 -0.79
CA TYR A 210 14.75 -12.74 -1.12
C TYR A 210 13.91 -11.50 -1.40
N GLN A 211 14.56 -10.34 -1.32
CA GLN A 211 13.90 -9.05 -1.55
C GLN A 211 14.87 -8.04 -2.15
N ASP A 212 14.31 -7.04 -2.85
CA ASP A 212 15.02 -5.89 -3.38
C ASP A 212 14.28 -4.59 -3.03
N LEU A 213 15.05 -3.51 -2.92
CA LEU A 213 14.55 -2.14 -2.83
C LEU A 213 14.87 -1.42 -4.13
N ILE A 214 13.86 -0.83 -4.76
CA ILE A 214 14.00 -0.14 -6.04
C ILE A 214 13.75 1.34 -5.80
N GLY A 215 14.82 2.10 -5.70
CA GLY A 215 14.83 3.56 -5.50
C GLY A 215 14.97 4.34 -6.81
N GLY A 216 15.31 5.64 -6.71
CA GLY A 216 15.55 6.55 -7.82
C GLY A 216 14.30 7.22 -8.38
N PRO A 217 14.38 7.97 -9.48
CA PRO A 217 13.31 8.79 -10.03
C PRO A 217 12.04 8.00 -10.37
N LEU A 218 10.86 8.52 -10.01
CA LEU A 218 9.59 7.84 -10.33
C LEU A 218 9.34 7.69 -11.83
N VAL A 219 9.77 8.64 -12.64
CA VAL A 219 9.56 8.59 -14.11
C VAL A 219 10.21 7.35 -14.75
N THR A 220 11.29 6.81 -14.18
CA THR A 220 11.96 5.60 -14.64
C THR A 220 11.66 4.37 -13.77
N ARG A 221 10.96 4.56 -12.64
CA ARG A 221 10.75 3.53 -11.62
C ARG A 221 9.98 2.33 -12.14
N LEU A 222 8.95 2.56 -12.96
CA LEU A 222 8.15 1.50 -13.56
C LEU A 222 9.02 0.54 -14.38
N ASP A 223 9.85 1.09 -15.28
CA ASP A 223 10.71 0.27 -16.14
C ASP A 223 11.70 -0.53 -15.32
N ARG A 224 12.30 0.08 -14.28
CA ARG A 224 13.20 -0.62 -13.34
C ARG A 224 12.50 -1.74 -12.56
N ILE A 225 11.26 -1.51 -12.10
CA ILE A 225 10.46 -2.56 -11.44
C ILE A 225 10.24 -3.73 -12.42
N LEU A 226 9.77 -3.45 -13.63
CA LEU A 226 9.51 -4.47 -14.64
C LEU A 226 10.78 -5.22 -15.06
N GLU A 227 11.92 -4.54 -15.17
CA GLU A 227 13.23 -5.15 -15.44
C GLU A 227 13.63 -6.11 -14.33
N VAL A 228 13.60 -5.67 -13.06
CA VAL A 228 13.94 -6.52 -11.91
C VAL A 228 12.97 -7.69 -11.80
N MET A 229 11.67 -7.45 -11.99
CA MET A 229 10.69 -8.52 -12.00
C MET A 229 10.99 -9.55 -13.09
N SER A 230 11.23 -9.12 -14.33
CA SER A 230 11.46 -10.01 -15.46
C SER A 230 12.75 -10.81 -15.39
N THR A 231 13.77 -10.27 -14.73
CA THR A 231 15.11 -10.89 -14.65
C THR A 231 15.29 -11.77 -13.42
N LYS A 232 14.62 -11.45 -12.31
CA LYS A 232 14.88 -12.10 -11.02
C LYS A 232 13.68 -12.81 -10.40
N TYR A 233 12.48 -12.29 -10.60
CA TYR A 233 11.29 -12.74 -9.86
C TYR A 233 10.32 -13.56 -10.68
N LEU A 234 10.13 -13.21 -11.95
CA LEU A 234 9.17 -13.89 -12.80
C LEU A 234 9.79 -15.11 -13.48
N ILE A 235 9.18 -16.26 -13.27
CA ILE A 235 9.44 -17.44 -14.09
C ILE A 235 8.55 -17.28 -15.33
N ARG A 236 9.17 -17.02 -16.48
CA ARG A 236 8.47 -16.89 -17.75
C ARG A 236 8.42 -18.26 -18.45
N PRO A 237 7.24 -18.88 -18.53
CA PRO A 237 7.10 -20.13 -19.26
C PRO A 237 7.41 -19.93 -20.75
N ILE A 238 8.21 -20.84 -21.32
CA ILE A 238 8.62 -20.78 -22.72
C ILE A 238 7.67 -21.65 -23.54
N THR A 239 7.07 -21.06 -24.58
CA THR A 239 6.32 -21.78 -25.61
C THR A 239 7.00 -21.59 -26.96
N TYR A 240 6.58 -22.38 -27.97
CA TYR A 240 7.07 -22.25 -29.33
C TYR A 240 5.88 -22.15 -30.30
N GLU A 241 5.93 -21.14 -31.18
CA GLU A 241 5.07 -21.08 -32.35
C GLU A 241 5.92 -21.42 -33.60
N GLY A 242 5.80 -22.64 -34.07
CA GLY A 242 6.71 -23.17 -35.07
C GLY A 242 8.15 -23.23 -34.54
N MET A 243 9.05 -22.46 -35.15
CA MET A 243 10.45 -22.35 -34.72
C MET A 243 10.73 -21.12 -33.84
N THR A 244 9.72 -20.29 -33.58
CA THR A 244 9.88 -19.06 -32.81
C THR A 244 9.65 -19.34 -31.32
N ARG A 245 10.64 -19.01 -30.50
CA ARG A 245 10.52 -19.04 -29.02
C ARG A 245 9.72 -17.87 -28.53
N ILE A 246 8.75 -18.13 -27.65
CA ILE A 246 7.91 -17.13 -27.00
C ILE A 246 8.12 -17.24 -25.48
N ASP A 247 8.59 -16.17 -24.86
CA ASP A 247 8.71 -16.04 -23.41
C ASP A 247 7.40 -15.43 -22.89
N ASN A 248 6.51 -16.23 -22.32
CA ASN A 248 5.21 -15.78 -21.88
C ASN A 248 5.30 -15.04 -20.53
N TRP A 249 4.59 -13.93 -20.44
CA TRP A 249 4.40 -13.27 -19.16
C TRP A 249 3.38 -14.07 -18.33
N PRO A 250 3.69 -14.43 -17.07
CA PRO A 250 2.76 -15.18 -16.23
C PRO A 250 1.53 -14.37 -15.82
N TYR A 251 1.57 -13.06 -15.96
CA TYR A 251 0.48 -12.13 -15.71
C TYR A 251 0.15 -11.35 -16.98
N PRO A 252 -1.11 -10.97 -17.24
CA PRO A 252 -1.45 -10.09 -18.36
C PRO A 252 -0.64 -8.81 -18.24
N TYR A 253 0.22 -8.53 -19.24
CA TYR A 253 1.21 -7.46 -19.15
C TYR A 253 0.57 -6.09 -18.92
N ASP A 254 -0.52 -5.78 -19.62
CA ASP A 254 -1.21 -4.49 -19.49
C ASP A 254 -1.86 -4.33 -18.11
N SER A 255 -2.45 -5.40 -17.56
CA SER A 255 -2.99 -5.41 -16.19
C SER A 255 -1.89 -5.19 -15.15
N LEU A 256 -0.76 -5.91 -15.29
CA LEU A 256 0.37 -5.76 -14.39
C LEU A 256 0.94 -4.34 -14.42
N ARG A 257 1.14 -3.81 -15.63
CA ARG A 257 1.65 -2.45 -15.85
C ARG A 257 0.71 -1.41 -15.23
N GLU A 258 -0.59 -1.56 -15.43
CA GLU A 258 -1.60 -0.66 -14.87
C GLU A 258 -1.64 -0.72 -13.34
N CYS A 259 -1.56 -1.91 -12.74
CA CYS A 259 -1.46 -2.07 -11.27
C CYS A 259 -0.24 -1.36 -10.69
N LEU A 260 0.93 -1.50 -11.33
CA LEU A 260 2.16 -0.86 -10.89
C LEU A 260 2.10 0.67 -11.02
N LEU A 261 1.56 1.17 -12.14
CA LEU A 261 1.35 2.61 -12.35
C LEU A 261 0.41 3.19 -11.29
N ASN A 262 -0.73 2.53 -11.06
CA ASN A 262 -1.69 2.98 -10.06
C ASN A 262 -1.05 3.01 -8.68
N ALA A 263 -0.31 1.99 -8.29
CA ALA A 263 0.39 1.96 -7.01
C ALA A 263 1.41 3.11 -6.88
N LEU A 264 2.18 3.42 -7.93
CA LEU A 264 3.15 4.52 -7.91
C LEU A 264 2.47 5.90 -7.88
N ILE A 265 1.34 6.07 -8.57
CA ILE A 265 0.63 7.36 -8.66
C ILE A 265 -0.20 7.62 -7.41
N HIS A 266 -0.85 6.58 -6.87
CA HIS A 266 -1.79 6.71 -5.75
C HIS A 266 -1.15 6.55 -4.37
N ASN A 267 0.11 6.10 -4.27
CA ASN A 267 0.78 5.94 -2.98
C ASN A 267 0.78 7.25 -2.17
N ASP A 268 0.46 7.16 -0.88
CA ASP A 268 0.66 8.27 0.05
C ASP A 268 2.14 8.37 0.44
N TYR A 269 2.88 9.20 -0.27
CA TYR A 269 4.30 9.45 0.00
C TYR A 269 4.59 10.20 1.29
N SER A 270 3.56 10.73 1.96
CA SER A 270 3.67 11.26 3.32
C SER A 270 3.68 10.18 4.39
N SER A 271 3.24 8.96 4.02
CA SER A 271 3.30 7.79 4.89
C SER A 271 4.71 7.20 4.93
N PHE A 272 5.02 6.39 5.94
CA PHE A 272 6.29 5.64 5.98
C PHE A 272 6.19 4.26 5.33
N ASN A 273 5.22 4.06 4.45
CA ASN A 273 5.00 2.80 3.78
C ASN A 273 5.37 2.92 2.30
N PRO A 274 6.36 2.15 1.83
CA PRO A 274 6.67 2.10 0.42
C PRO A 274 5.62 1.29 -0.35
N VAL A 275 5.55 1.47 -1.66
CA VAL A 275 4.85 0.54 -2.55
C VAL A 275 5.47 -0.85 -2.38
N GLN A 276 4.64 -1.86 -2.14
CA GLN A 276 5.09 -3.23 -1.91
C GLN A 276 4.57 -4.18 -2.99
N ILE A 277 5.47 -4.99 -3.51
CA ILE A 277 5.20 -6.04 -4.47
C ILE A 277 5.62 -7.36 -3.82
N ARG A 278 4.65 -8.18 -3.44
CA ARG A 278 4.87 -9.50 -2.84
C ARG A 278 4.57 -10.56 -3.86
N MET A 279 5.51 -11.44 -4.12
CA MET A 279 5.41 -12.46 -5.15
C MET A 279 5.51 -13.86 -4.55
N TRP A 280 4.70 -14.75 -5.07
CA TRP A 280 4.73 -16.19 -4.86
C TRP A 280 4.80 -16.88 -6.23
N GLU A 281 4.96 -18.16 -6.26
CA GLU A 281 5.09 -18.93 -7.51
C GLU A 281 3.95 -18.65 -8.52
N ASN A 282 2.69 -18.60 -8.04
CA ASN A 282 1.51 -18.51 -8.91
C ASN A 282 0.63 -17.27 -8.65
N ARG A 283 1.09 -16.33 -7.84
CA ARG A 283 0.35 -15.10 -7.51
C ARG A 283 1.28 -13.97 -7.09
N MET A 284 0.78 -12.76 -7.22
CA MET A 284 1.40 -11.59 -6.63
C MET A 284 0.37 -10.67 -5.95
N MET A 285 0.87 -9.81 -5.09
CA MET A 285 0.12 -8.74 -4.44
C MET A 285 0.90 -7.45 -4.61
N ILE A 286 0.22 -6.41 -5.09
CA ILE A 286 0.76 -5.05 -5.21
C ILE A 286 -0.06 -4.19 -4.27
N SER A 287 0.60 -3.51 -3.35
CA SER A 287 -0.07 -2.65 -2.37
C SER A 287 0.62 -1.31 -2.20
N ASP A 288 -0.18 -0.30 -1.97
CA ASP A 288 0.22 1.07 -1.65
C ASP A 288 -0.58 1.60 -0.44
N SER A 289 -0.17 2.75 0.09
CA SER A 289 -0.81 3.41 1.24
C SER A 289 -1.79 4.53 0.85
N GLY A 290 -2.15 4.62 -0.43
CA GLY A 290 -3.03 5.68 -0.94
C GLY A 290 -4.50 5.54 -0.50
N GLY A 291 -4.99 4.33 -0.35
CA GLY A 291 -6.36 4.06 0.10
C GLY A 291 -7.46 4.62 -0.82
N LEU A 292 -8.70 4.43 -0.40
CA LEU A 292 -9.86 4.99 -1.11
C LEU A 292 -10.19 6.41 -0.63
N PRO A 293 -10.62 7.32 -1.52
CA PRO A 293 -11.14 8.63 -1.15
C PRO A 293 -12.31 8.53 -0.15
N GLU A 294 -12.57 9.59 0.60
CA GLU A 294 -13.66 9.63 1.57
C GLU A 294 -15.00 9.36 0.90
N GLY A 295 -15.78 8.44 1.47
CA GLY A 295 -17.10 8.05 0.95
C GLY A 295 -17.06 7.11 -0.27
N TRP A 296 -15.88 6.63 -0.68
CA TRP A 296 -15.76 5.64 -1.75
C TRP A 296 -15.78 4.21 -1.20
N THR A 297 -16.33 3.31 -2.00
CA THR A 297 -16.30 1.86 -1.78
C THR A 297 -15.64 1.16 -2.96
N LEU A 298 -15.26 -0.11 -2.79
CA LEU A 298 -14.70 -0.91 -3.88
C LEU A 298 -15.67 -1.06 -5.04
N GLU A 299 -16.97 -1.19 -4.76
CA GLU A 299 -18.01 -1.29 -5.80
C GLU A 299 -18.05 -0.02 -6.65
N ARG A 300 -17.94 1.15 -6.01
CA ARG A 300 -17.88 2.44 -6.73
C ARG A 300 -16.60 2.55 -7.56
N LEU A 301 -15.47 2.04 -7.07
CA LEU A 301 -14.20 2.07 -7.78
C LEU A 301 -14.22 1.20 -9.05
N ILE A 302 -14.93 0.07 -9.02
CA ILE A 302 -15.06 -0.85 -10.17
C ILE A 302 -15.98 -0.30 -11.26
N CYS A 303 -16.92 0.59 -10.89
CA CYS A 303 -17.80 1.26 -11.85
C CYS A 303 -17.08 2.46 -12.50
N GLU A 304 -17.66 2.98 -13.60
CA GLU A 304 -17.16 4.21 -14.25
C GLU A 304 -17.15 5.37 -13.24
N HIS A 305 -16.00 6.03 -13.09
CA HIS A 305 -15.79 7.13 -12.15
C HIS A 305 -14.80 8.15 -12.71
N LYS A 306 -14.83 9.37 -12.19
CA LYS A 306 -13.78 10.36 -12.46
C LYS A 306 -12.50 9.98 -11.73
N SER A 307 -11.35 10.14 -12.39
CA SER A 307 -10.06 9.97 -11.76
C SER A 307 -9.76 11.14 -10.81
N GLU A 308 -9.57 10.84 -9.54
CA GLU A 308 -9.22 11.80 -8.49
C GLU A 308 -7.91 11.35 -7.80
N PRO A 309 -6.76 11.49 -8.48
CA PRO A 309 -5.49 11.02 -7.93
C PRO A 309 -5.07 11.90 -6.74
N PRO A 310 -4.59 11.30 -5.62
CA PRO A 310 -4.10 12.06 -4.47
C PRO A 310 -2.83 12.85 -4.78
N ASN A 311 -2.11 12.47 -5.84
CA ASN A 311 -0.87 13.11 -6.32
C ASN A 311 -1.07 13.67 -7.73
N PRO A 312 -1.82 14.79 -7.90
CA PRO A 312 -2.25 15.26 -9.23
C PRO A 312 -1.07 15.62 -10.16
N HIS A 313 0.02 16.22 -9.64
CA HIS A 313 1.19 16.58 -10.45
C HIS A 313 2.01 15.34 -10.88
N ILE A 314 2.06 14.30 -10.05
CA ILE A 314 2.65 13.01 -10.45
C ILE A 314 1.79 12.39 -11.54
N ALA A 315 0.47 12.28 -11.33
CA ALA A 315 -0.46 11.73 -12.32
C ALA A 315 -0.39 12.51 -13.64
N TYR A 316 -0.37 13.84 -13.59
CA TYR A 316 -0.26 14.69 -14.78
C TYR A 316 1.06 14.45 -15.54
N THR A 317 2.17 14.27 -14.82
CA THR A 317 3.46 13.96 -15.44
C THR A 317 3.42 12.61 -16.17
N PHE A 318 2.85 11.57 -15.53
CA PHE A 318 2.68 10.25 -16.17
C PHE A 318 1.67 10.30 -17.35
N PHE A 319 0.64 11.15 -17.26
CA PHE A 319 -0.26 11.40 -18.39
C PHE A 319 0.49 12.02 -19.57
N ILE A 320 1.29 13.05 -19.37
CA ILE A 320 2.12 13.68 -20.43
C ILE A 320 3.06 12.67 -21.06
N MET A 321 3.65 11.77 -20.28
CA MET A 321 4.51 10.69 -20.78
C MET A 321 3.76 9.60 -21.56
N GLY A 322 2.45 9.65 -21.65
CA GLY A 322 1.63 8.65 -22.33
C GLY A 322 1.43 7.34 -21.54
N PHE A 323 1.77 7.33 -20.26
CA PHE A 323 1.63 6.12 -19.45
C PHE A 323 0.21 5.84 -18.97
N ILE A 324 -0.56 6.89 -18.70
CA ILE A 324 -1.94 6.78 -18.22
C ILE A 324 -2.90 7.62 -19.07
N GLU A 325 -4.19 7.34 -18.95
CA GLU A 325 -5.29 8.11 -19.50
C GLU A 325 -6.10 8.74 -18.36
N ASN A 326 -6.72 9.92 -18.62
CA ASN A 326 -7.47 10.67 -17.60
C ASN A 326 -8.96 10.27 -17.51
N TRP A 327 -9.33 9.04 -17.90
CA TRP A 327 -10.74 8.64 -18.01
C TRP A 327 -11.22 7.71 -16.89
N GLY A 328 -10.40 7.42 -15.85
CA GLY A 328 -10.79 6.54 -14.75
C GLY A 328 -10.97 5.05 -15.13
N ARG A 329 -10.42 4.61 -16.28
CA ARG A 329 -10.58 3.24 -16.80
C ARG A 329 -9.47 2.26 -16.39
N GLY A 330 -8.61 2.64 -15.44
CA GLY A 330 -7.48 1.80 -15.02
C GLY A 330 -7.92 0.47 -14.43
N ILE A 331 -8.90 0.49 -13.54
CA ILE A 331 -9.45 -0.74 -12.91
C ILE A 331 -10.11 -1.65 -13.95
N GLU A 332 -10.88 -1.09 -14.89
CA GLU A 332 -11.49 -1.82 -15.98
C GLU A 332 -10.42 -2.57 -16.81
N ARG A 333 -9.33 -1.90 -17.20
CA ARG A 333 -8.20 -2.52 -17.93
C ARG A 333 -7.54 -3.66 -17.17
N ILE A 334 -7.40 -3.50 -15.84
CA ILE A 334 -6.85 -4.57 -15.01
C ILE A 334 -7.77 -5.80 -15.07
N ILE A 335 -9.07 -5.62 -14.96
CA ILE A 335 -10.07 -6.68 -15.01
C ILE A 335 -10.13 -7.31 -16.41
N ASP A 336 -10.13 -6.51 -17.46
CA ASP A 336 -10.21 -6.94 -18.86
C ASP A 336 -9.07 -7.89 -19.24
N GLY A 337 -7.86 -7.68 -18.73
CA GLY A 337 -6.74 -8.59 -18.95
C GLY A 337 -6.97 -10.00 -18.40
N TYR A 338 -7.91 -10.16 -17.47
CA TYR A 338 -8.32 -11.45 -16.92
C TYR A 338 -9.62 -12.00 -17.57
N SER A 339 -10.16 -11.31 -18.57
CA SER A 339 -11.35 -11.76 -19.28
C SER A 339 -11.08 -13.12 -19.95
N GLY A 340 -12.03 -14.05 -19.82
CA GLY A 340 -11.90 -15.42 -20.33
C GLY A 340 -11.16 -16.39 -19.41
N GLN A 341 -10.60 -15.95 -18.29
CA GLN A 341 -9.99 -16.82 -17.28
C GLN A 341 -11.07 -17.30 -16.29
N ILE A 342 -11.29 -18.62 -16.19
CA ILE A 342 -12.34 -19.19 -15.34
C ILE A 342 -11.89 -19.26 -13.87
N GLU A 343 -10.68 -19.76 -13.63
CA GLU A 343 -10.18 -20.04 -12.27
C GLU A 343 -9.24 -18.97 -11.74
N ARG A 344 -8.62 -18.17 -12.63
CA ARG A 344 -7.59 -17.17 -12.32
C ARG A 344 -8.20 -15.79 -12.29
N LYS A 345 -7.94 -15.06 -11.23
CA LYS A 345 -8.68 -13.84 -10.91
C LYS A 345 -7.76 -12.69 -10.49
N VAL A 346 -8.26 -11.50 -10.74
CA VAL A 346 -7.83 -10.30 -10.04
C VAL A 346 -8.79 -10.02 -8.88
N ARG A 347 -8.26 -9.64 -7.74
CA ARG A 347 -9.03 -9.26 -6.55
C ARG A 347 -8.47 -7.98 -5.97
N PHE A 348 -9.36 -7.13 -5.49
CA PHE A 348 -9.02 -5.86 -4.88
C PHE A 348 -9.39 -5.88 -3.41
N ASP A 349 -8.56 -5.27 -2.59
CA ASP A 349 -8.81 -5.02 -1.16
C ASP A 349 -8.38 -3.59 -0.84
N ALA A 350 -9.21 -2.83 -0.15
CA ALA A 350 -8.92 -1.45 0.12
C ALA A 350 -9.61 -0.94 1.38
N THR A 351 -8.92 -0.01 2.05
CA THR A 351 -9.46 0.80 3.14
C THR A 351 -9.16 2.28 2.86
N ARG A 352 -9.36 3.15 3.84
CA ARG A 352 -8.92 4.55 3.75
C ARG A 352 -7.40 4.74 3.79
N SER A 353 -6.64 3.73 4.20
CA SER A 353 -5.20 3.82 4.45
C SER A 353 -4.35 2.89 3.61
N TYR A 354 -4.95 2.02 2.81
CA TYR A 354 -4.24 1.17 1.86
C TYR A 354 -5.12 0.72 0.71
N PHE A 355 -4.48 0.39 -0.41
CA PHE A 355 -5.07 -0.29 -1.55
C PHE A 355 -4.19 -1.49 -1.92
N GLU A 356 -4.78 -2.63 -2.23
CA GLU A 356 -4.09 -3.85 -2.57
C GLU A 356 -4.76 -4.57 -3.74
N VAL A 357 -3.96 -4.96 -4.72
CA VAL A 357 -4.39 -5.79 -5.85
C VAL A 357 -3.71 -7.15 -5.75
N LYS A 358 -4.53 -8.21 -5.80
CA LYS A 358 -4.07 -9.61 -5.84
C LYS A 358 -4.25 -10.15 -7.25
N LEU A 359 -3.18 -10.59 -7.88
CA LEU A 359 -3.14 -11.11 -9.22
C LEU A 359 -2.77 -12.60 -9.18
N ASP A 360 -3.61 -13.46 -9.75
CA ASP A 360 -3.25 -14.86 -10.00
C ASP A 360 -2.50 -14.95 -11.34
N ALA A 361 -1.48 -15.82 -11.44
CA ALA A 361 -0.79 -16.04 -12.69
C ALA A 361 -1.73 -16.73 -13.70
N VAL A 362 -1.85 -16.17 -14.91
CA VAL A 362 -2.70 -16.72 -15.99
C VAL A 362 -2.01 -17.85 -16.77
N ILE A 363 -0.67 -17.84 -16.75
CA ILE A 363 0.17 -18.89 -17.32
C ILE A 363 1.19 -19.31 -16.27
N THR A 364 1.22 -20.57 -15.91
CA THR A 364 2.15 -21.16 -14.96
C THR A 364 3.04 -22.18 -15.65
N LEU A 365 4.12 -22.61 -15.00
CA LEU A 365 4.92 -23.72 -15.50
C LEU A 365 4.11 -25.00 -15.67
N GLU A 366 3.10 -25.21 -14.83
CA GLU A 366 2.20 -26.38 -14.91
C GLU A 366 1.29 -26.35 -16.15
N ASP A 367 0.93 -25.15 -16.65
CA ASP A 367 0.13 -25.00 -17.87
C ASP A 367 0.94 -25.27 -19.14
N VAL A 368 2.19 -24.82 -19.17
CA VAL A 368 3.06 -24.96 -20.35
C VAL A 368 3.75 -26.31 -20.40
N HIS A 369 4.11 -26.82 -19.26
CA HIS A 369 4.54 -28.17 -19.01
C HIS A 369 3.50 -28.80 -18.08
N PRO A 370 2.29 -29.12 -18.59
CA PRO A 370 1.36 -29.86 -17.77
C PRO A 370 2.19 -30.99 -17.19
N LYS A 371 2.16 -31.14 -15.88
CA LYS A 371 2.59 -32.38 -15.27
C LYS A 371 1.72 -33.47 -15.87
N THR A 372 1.95 -33.80 -17.16
CA THR A 372 1.94 -35.19 -17.54
C THR A 372 2.67 -35.81 -16.39
N PRO A 373 2.05 -36.71 -15.57
CA PRO A 373 2.77 -37.20 -14.41
C PRO A 373 4.15 -37.45 -14.97
N VAL A 374 5.09 -36.49 -14.67
CA VAL A 374 6.43 -36.57 -15.22
C VAL A 374 6.73 -37.98 -14.86
N PRO A 375 6.93 -38.91 -15.85
CA PRO A 375 7.34 -40.21 -15.44
C PRO A 375 8.56 -39.84 -14.65
N LEU A 376 8.37 -39.73 -13.34
CA LEU A 376 9.25 -39.16 -12.33
C LEU A 376 10.59 -39.55 -12.87
N LYS A 377 11.38 -38.57 -13.41
CA LYS A 377 12.72 -38.86 -13.96
C LYS A 377 13.21 -39.83 -12.96
N ARG A 378 13.12 -41.12 -13.32
CA ARG A 378 13.02 -42.20 -12.37
C ARG A 378 14.06 -41.89 -11.37
N MET A 379 13.60 -41.36 -10.22
CA MET A 379 14.49 -41.08 -9.12
C MET A 379 15.18 -42.40 -9.00
N ASP A 380 16.46 -42.44 -9.32
CA ASP A 380 17.22 -43.68 -9.41
C ASP A 380 16.55 -44.62 -8.43
N SER A 381 15.90 -45.66 -8.92
CA SER A 381 14.96 -46.47 -8.12
C SER A 381 15.61 -46.88 -6.80
N ASP A 382 16.91 -46.90 -6.85
CA ASP A 382 17.82 -47.21 -5.75
C ASP A 382 17.88 -46.07 -4.70
N LYS A 383 17.84 -44.79 -5.11
CA LYS A 383 17.86 -43.66 -4.16
C LYS A 383 16.51 -43.45 -3.43
N GLU A 384 15.40 -43.72 -4.10
CA GLU A 384 14.07 -43.67 -3.47
C GLU A 384 13.96 -44.76 -2.40
N THR A 385 14.38 -45.98 -2.75
CA THR A 385 14.42 -47.14 -1.88
C THR A 385 15.37 -46.88 -0.69
N LEU A 386 16.56 -46.41 -0.96
CA LEU A 386 17.56 -46.10 0.07
C LEU A 386 17.11 -45.02 1.04
N LEU A 387 16.42 -44.01 0.54
CA LEU A 387 15.87 -42.92 1.35
C LEU A 387 14.71 -43.37 2.20
N LEU A 388 13.81 -44.20 1.66
CA LEU A 388 12.69 -44.79 2.40
C LEU A 388 13.18 -45.73 3.49
N GLU A 389 14.19 -46.55 3.21
CA GLU A 389 14.85 -47.43 4.21
C GLU A 389 15.50 -46.62 5.33
N TYR A 390 16.20 -45.52 4.95
CA TYR A 390 16.84 -44.64 5.94
C TYR A 390 15.80 -43.98 6.85
N MET A 391 14.63 -43.58 6.31
CA MET A 391 13.55 -42.94 7.06
C MET A 391 12.64 -43.93 7.81
N ASP A 392 12.84 -45.23 7.67
CA ASP A 392 12.00 -46.25 8.33
C ASP A 392 12.37 -46.49 9.81
N HIS A 393 12.59 -45.41 10.54
CA HIS A 393 12.80 -45.42 11.99
C HIS A 393 11.59 -44.87 12.72
N GLN A 394 11.25 -45.43 13.88
CA GLN A 394 10.09 -44.99 14.68
C GLN A 394 10.17 -43.52 15.06
N THR A 395 11.36 -42.97 15.27
CA THR A 395 11.58 -41.56 15.62
C THR A 395 11.58 -40.61 14.42
N GLY A 396 11.66 -41.15 13.18
CA GLY A 396 11.81 -40.40 11.94
C GLY A 396 13.14 -39.62 11.85
N HIS A 397 13.36 -38.92 10.74
CA HIS A 397 14.57 -38.14 10.46
C HIS A 397 14.26 -36.69 10.14
N SER A 398 15.08 -35.77 10.65
CA SER A 398 15.04 -34.35 10.33
C SER A 398 15.56 -34.07 8.91
N ILE A 399 15.21 -32.92 8.37
CA ILE A 399 15.72 -32.49 7.05
C ILE A 399 17.25 -32.37 7.02
N ASN A 400 17.90 -32.06 8.16
CA ASN A 400 19.36 -31.98 8.25
C ASN A 400 20.00 -33.34 8.17
N GLU A 401 19.50 -34.37 8.86
CA GLU A 401 19.96 -35.74 8.81
C GLU A 401 19.79 -36.32 7.39
N ILE A 402 18.71 -36.00 6.70
CA ILE A 402 18.45 -36.38 5.31
C ILE A 402 19.44 -35.70 4.35
N LEU A 403 19.76 -34.42 4.59
CA LEU A 403 20.81 -33.69 3.83
C LEU A 403 22.15 -34.36 3.93
N GLU A 404 22.57 -34.72 5.14
CA GLU A 404 23.83 -35.37 5.43
C GLU A 404 23.91 -36.74 4.74
N MET A 405 22.86 -37.56 4.87
CA MET A 405 22.74 -38.87 4.21
C MET A 405 22.83 -38.76 2.69
N LEU A 406 22.21 -37.73 2.08
CA LEU A 406 22.23 -37.53 0.62
C LEU A 406 23.49 -36.81 0.11
N GLY A 407 24.39 -36.37 0.99
CA GLY A 407 25.58 -35.58 0.63
C GLY A 407 25.22 -34.23 -0.01
N ARG A 408 24.07 -33.61 0.40
CA ARG A 408 23.56 -32.35 -0.16
C ARG A 408 23.65 -31.24 0.88
N THR A 409 23.73 -29.99 0.39
CA THR A 409 23.83 -28.80 1.24
C THR A 409 22.56 -27.92 1.25
N SER A 410 21.68 -28.10 0.25
CA SER A 410 20.47 -27.27 0.08
C SER A 410 19.20 -27.97 0.56
N LYS A 411 18.60 -27.46 1.65
CA LYS A 411 17.30 -27.94 2.17
C LYS A 411 16.18 -27.81 1.14
N ALA A 412 16.15 -26.70 0.39
CA ALA A 412 15.15 -26.45 -0.63
C ALA A 412 15.22 -27.47 -1.77
N SER A 413 16.42 -27.82 -2.22
CA SER A 413 16.64 -28.86 -3.24
C SER A 413 16.15 -30.22 -2.76
N VAL A 414 16.56 -30.64 -1.54
CA VAL A 414 16.16 -31.94 -0.97
C VAL A 414 14.65 -32.00 -0.72
N SER A 415 14.07 -30.92 -0.20
CA SER A 415 12.61 -30.86 -0.02
C SER A 415 11.87 -31.03 -1.33
N ARG A 416 12.27 -30.32 -2.39
CA ARG A 416 11.63 -30.36 -3.70
C ARG A 416 11.85 -31.70 -4.43
N GLU A 417 13.07 -32.19 -4.42
CA GLU A 417 13.46 -33.36 -5.22
C GLU A 417 13.07 -34.69 -4.56
N PHE A 418 13.00 -34.75 -3.23
CA PHE A 418 12.82 -35.99 -2.50
C PHE A 418 11.61 -35.95 -1.54
N ILE A 419 11.54 -34.97 -0.61
CA ILE A 419 10.54 -35.01 0.44
C ILE A 419 9.11 -34.80 -0.08
N ARG A 420 8.89 -33.76 -0.89
CA ARG A 420 7.55 -33.48 -1.45
C ARG A 420 6.99 -34.62 -2.32
N PRO A 421 7.77 -35.23 -3.23
CA PRO A 421 7.31 -36.39 -3.99
C PRO A 421 6.94 -37.58 -3.12
N LEU A 422 7.73 -37.88 -2.08
CA LEU A 422 7.43 -38.99 -1.17
C LEU A 422 6.21 -38.73 -0.29
N LEU A 423 6.00 -37.48 0.14
CA LEU A 423 4.78 -37.06 0.85
C LEU A 423 3.55 -37.16 -0.07
N SER A 424 3.66 -36.71 -1.33
CA SER A 424 2.55 -36.79 -2.29
C SER A 424 2.13 -38.22 -2.64
N LYS A 425 3.08 -39.16 -2.62
CA LYS A 425 2.84 -40.60 -2.78
C LYS A 425 2.35 -41.26 -1.48
N GLN A 426 2.28 -40.53 -0.37
CA GLN A 426 1.99 -41.04 0.94
C GLN A 426 2.97 -42.14 1.40
N PHE A 427 4.21 -42.13 0.93
CA PHE A 427 5.25 -43.07 1.33
C PHE A 427 5.96 -42.63 2.60
N ILE A 428 5.95 -41.34 2.90
CA ILE A 428 6.41 -40.75 4.16
C ILE A 428 5.36 -39.84 4.73
N GLU A 429 5.46 -39.56 6.02
CA GLU A 429 4.58 -38.63 6.73
C GLU A 429 5.37 -37.70 7.66
N TYR A 430 4.73 -36.61 8.04
CA TYR A 430 5.22 -35.70 9.06
C TYR A 430 5.05 -36.31 10.46
N THR A 431 6.05 -36.21 11.32
CA THR A 431 5.89 -36.62 12.73
C THR A 431 5.11 -35.58 13.55
N ILE A 432 5.00 -34.33 13.06
CA ILE A 432 4.20 -33.25 13.64
C ILE A 432 3.29 -32.71 12.52
N PRO A 433 2.17 -33.38 12.19
CA PRO A 433 1.33 -33.01 11.05
C PRO A 433 0.65 -31.65 11.24
N ASP A 434 0.30 -31.27 12.49
CA ASP A 434 -0.36 -30.01 12.79
C ASP A 434 0.58 -28.78 12.65
N LYS A 435 1.89 -29.00 12.57
CA LYS A 435 2.91 -27.96 12.38
C LYS A 435 3.98 -28.40 11.39
N PRO A 436 3.67 -28.48 10.07
CA PRO A 436 4.61 -28.96 9.05
C PRO A 436 5.92 -28.18 8.96
N THR A 437 5.91 -26.90 9.36
CA THR A 437 7.07 -25.98 9.36
C THR A 437 7.82 -25.94 10.70
N SER A 438 7.48 -26.82 11.65
CA SER A 438 8.19 -26.87 12.93
C SER A 438 9.69 -27.11 12.78
N ARG A 439 10.52 -26.42 13.57
CA ARG A 439 11.97 -26.68 13.62
C ARG A 439 12.32 -28.11 14.05
N ASN A 440 11.40 -28.76 14.77
CA ASN A 440 11.51 -30.13 15.25
C ASN A 440 10.82 -31.13 14.32
N GLN A 441 10.40 -30.71 13.11
CA GLN A 441 9.76 -31.59 12.15
C GLN A 441 10.70 -32.70 11.71
N ARG A 442 10.18 -33.92 11.72
CA ARG A 442 10.86 -35.12 11.22
C ARG A 442 9.96 -35.83 10.23
N TYR A 443 10.54 -36.71 9.43
CA TYR A 443 9.84 -37.49 8.40
C TYR A 443 10.06 -38.95 8.69
N ARG A 444 9.03 -39.76 8.56
CA ARG A 444 9.10 -41.23 8.73
C ARG A 444 8.35 -41.93 7.63
N THR A 445 8.77 -43.15 7.30
CA THR A 445 8.13 -44.00 6.29
C THR A 445 6.78 -44.49 6.79
N THR A 446 5.74 -44.39 5.96
CA THR A 446 4.38 -44.86 6.24
C THR A 446 4.26 -46.36 5.97
N GLU A 447 3.09 -46.93 6.30
CA GLU A 447 2.78 -48.31 5.95
C GLU A 447 2.77 -48.58 4.44
N ASN A 448 2.30 -47.59 3.64
CA ASN A 448 2.37 -47.62 2.19
C ASN A 448 3.81 -47.61 1.68
N GLY A 449 4.67 -46.81 2.28
CA GLY A 449 6.10 -46.79 1.94
C GLY A 449 6.79 -48.12 2.27
N ARG A 450 6.49 -48.75 3.41
CA ARG A 450 7.03 -50.07 3.78
C ARG A 450 6.54 -51.17 2.85
N ARG A 451 5.26 -51.18 2.45
CA ARG A 451 4.74 -52.13 1.46
C ARG A 451 5.45 -51.97 0.13
N TYR A 452 5.65 -50.74 -0.34
CA TYR A 452 6.43 -50.47 -1.55
C TYR A 452 7.86 -51.01 -1.46
N LEU A 453 8.52 -50.86 -0.31
CA LEU A 453 9.85 -51.41 -0.07
C LEU A 453 9.86 -52.93 -0.10
N SER A 454 8.81 -53.60 0.49
CA SER A 454 8.73 -55.05 0.52
C SER A 454 8.50 -55.69 -0.89
N GLU A 455 7.68 -55.02 -1.73
CA GLU A 455 7.38 -55.46 -3.09
C GLU A 455 8.63 -55.35 -4.03
N ARG A 456 9.66 -54.58 -3.66
CA ARG A 456 10.88 -54.42 -4.44
C ARG A 456 12.03 -55.31 -3.96
N LYS A 457 11.95 -55.83 -2.75
CA LYS A 457 12.95 -56.75 -2.18
C LYS A 457 12.65 -58.24 -2.46
N GLY A 458 11.46 -58.56 -2.99
CA GLY A 458 11.05 -59.88 -3.48
C GLY A 458 11.14 -59.94 -4.99
#